data_b52af3c73c32fd852665cd420525178b
#
_entry.id   b52af3c73c32fd852665cd420525178b
#
_cell.length_a   1.000
_cell.length_b   1.000
_cell.length_c   1.000
_cell.angle_alpha   90.00
_cell.angle_beta   90.00
_cell.angle_gamma   90.00
#
_symmetry.space_group_name_H-M   'P 1'
#
loop_
_entity.id
_entity.type
_entity.pdbx_description
1 polymer ?
#
loop_
_entity_poly.entity_id
_entity_poly.type
_entity_poly.pdbx_seq_one_letter_code
_entity_poly.pdbx_strand_id
1 'polypeptide(L)'
;MALALDDYPDRYALTNELHARPFPELTAPCRALHLALKQEGDAAGRDREADRAHLAALLDRYGAPHLPPGANHYSGTLGRGFLKWEMHTEFVTYTIFLDGTAHPPFSGEMSTIFPQDWLSASPGKVVTSALVRIEKVETALEPMLLEQFPEWFVLESLAVAKVVDAEAVIAGDFRIDENGHTRFAVLAVPGIGHRRLGRIVQRVLEVETYRSMSLLTLPVARQVAGAVARLDRELAEVV
;
A
#
# COMPACT_ATOMS: atom_id res chain seq x y z
N MET A 1 -13.63 16.76 -32.03
CA MET A 1 -15.00 17.28 -31.89
C MET A 1 -15.36 17.16 -30.42
N ALA A 2 -15.71 18.25 -29.74
CA ALA A 2 -16.15 18.20 -28.33
C ALA A 2 -17.53 17.52 -28.26
N LEU A 3 -17.81 16.80 -27.18
CA LEU A 3 -19.13 16.25 -26.89
C LEU A 3 -20.12 17.41 -26.73
N ALA A 4 -21.29 17.29 -27.37
CA ALA A 4 -22.38 18.27 -27.27
C ALA A 4 -23.30 18.00 -26.06
N LEU A 5 -22.71 17.52 -24.95
CA LEU A 5 -23.40 17.20 -23.71
C LEU A 5 -22.68 17.91 -22.56
N ASP A 6 -23.46 18.31 -21.57
CA ASP A 6 -22.91 18.88 -20.34
C ASP A 6 -22.21 17.78 -19.52
N ASP A 7 -21.06 18.13 -18.92
CA ASP A 7 -20.33 17.22 -18.05
C ASP A 7 -21.03 17.11 -16.69
N TYR A 8 -20.96 15.92 -16.10
CA TYR A 8 -21.38 15.73 -14.71
C TYR A 8 -20.50 16.60 -13.80
N PRO A 9 -21.07 17.24 -12.76
CA PRO A 9 -20.27 17.98 -11.80
C PRO A 9 -19.09 17.14 -11.30
N ASP A 10 -17.93 17.77 -11.13
CA ASP A 10 -16.67 17.14 -10.67
C ASP A 10 -16.03 16.08 -11.59
N ARG A 11 -16.60 15.78 -12.78
CA ARG A 11 -16.03 14.80 -13.71
C ARG A 11 -14.54 15.03 -13.98
N TYR A 12 -14.16 16.27 -14.27
CA TYR A 12 -12.75 16.63 -14.51
C TYR A 12 -11.90 16.55 -13.25
N ALA A 13 -12.42 17.05 -12.13
CA ALA A 13 -11.72 16.99 -10.86
C ALA A 13 -11.42 15.55 -10.43
N LEU A 14 -12.41 14.66 -10.50
CA LEU A 14 -12.27 13.25 -10.17
C LEU A 14 -11.32 12.52 -11.13
N THR A 15 -11.43 12.81 -12.44
CA THR A 15 -10.51 12.21 -13.44
C THR A 15 -9.07 12.66 -13.21
N ASN A 16 -8.87 13.97 -12.94
CA ASN A 16 -7.55 14.51 -12.67
C ASN A 16 -6.95 13.98 -11.37
N GLU A 17 -7.74 13.71 -10.34
CA GLU A 17 -7.27 13.10 -9.11
C GLU A 17 -6.65 11.71 -9.36
N LEU A 18 -7.25 10.90 -10.23
CA LEU A 18 -6.69 9.61 -10.63
C LEU A 18 -5.37 9.72 -11.40
N HIS A 19 -5.17 10.81 -12.14
CA HIS A 19 -3.97 11.03 -12.96
C HIS A 19 -2.86 11.82 -12.23
N ALA A 20 -3.17 12.50 -11.13
CA ALA A 20 -2.23 13.32 -10.37
C ALA A 20 -1.19 12.52 -9.55
N ARG A 21 -1.27 11.19 -9.55
CA ARG A 21 -0.42 10.32 -8.73
C ARG A 21 0.61 9.59 -9.61
N PRO A 22 1.80 10.19 -9.82
CA PRO A 22 2.81 9.58 -10.69
C PRO A 22 3.31 8.27 -10.11
N PHE A 23 3.57 7.30 -10.97
CA PHE A 23 4.26 6.07 -10.59
C PHE A 23 5.72 6.39 -10.30
N PRO A 24 6.33 5.78 -9.26
CA PRO A 24 7.75 5.88 -9.04
C PRO A 24 8.51 5.23 -10.21
N GLU A 25 9.67 5.77 -10.55
CA GLU A 25 10.61 5.09 -11.43
C GLU A 25 11.52 4.21 -10.57
N LEU A 26 11.45 2.88 -10.77
CA LEU A 26 12.19 1.92 -9.95
C LEU A 26 13.21 1.15 -10.79
N THR A 27 14.35 0.89 -10.18
CA THR A 27 15.41 0.04 -10.74
C THR A 27 15.65 -1.13 -9.80
N ALA A 28 15.49 -2.37 -10.28
CA ALA A 28 15.83 -3.55 -9.50
C ALA A 28 17.37 -3.78 -9.48
N PRO A 29 17.96 -4.23 -8.35
CA PRO A 29 17.28 -4.58 -7.11
C PRO A 29 16.94 -3.34 -6.25
N CYS A 30 15.75 -3.32 -5.67
CA CYS A 30 15.31 -2.29 -4.74
C CYS A 30 14.26 -2.87 -3.79
N ARG A 31 13.77 -2.05 -2.86
CA ARG A 31 12.71 -2.45 -1.92
C ARG A 31 11.78 -1.31 -1.62
N ALA A 32 10.57 -1.64 -1.18
CA ALA A 32 9.61 -0.66 -0.72
C ALA A 32 9.08 -1.03 0.67
N LEU A 33 8.87 0.00 1.50
CA LEU A 33 8.18 -0.08 2.77
C LEU A 33 6.90 0.74 2.64
N HIS A 34 5.77 0.16 3.00
CA HIS A 34 4.48 0.79 2.82
C HIS A 34 3.65 0.74 4.10
N LEU A 35 3.06 1.89 4.44
CA LEU A 35 2.12 2.04 5.55
C LEU A 35 0.84 2.69 5.03
N ALA A 36 -0.32 2.13 5.37
CA ALA A 36 -1.61 2.78 5.23
C ALA A 36 -2.20 3.01 6.63
N LEU A 37 -2.51 4.26 6.94
CA LEU A 37 -2.99 4.72 8.25
C LEU A 37 -4.39 5.30 8.10
N LYS A 38 -5.34 4.79 8.91
CA LYS A 38 -6.74 5.26 8.95
C LYS A 38 -7.07 5.78 10.34
N GLN A 39 -7.60 7.01 10.42
CA GLN A 39 -8.19 7.53 11.64
C GLN A 39 -9.48 6.77 11.98
N GLU A 40 -9.80 6.68 13.25
CA GLU A 40 -11.08 6.10 13.70
C GLU A 40 -12.26 6.97 13.25
N GLY A 41 -13.40 6.33 13.03
CA GLY A 41 -14.59 7.01 12.54
C GLY A 41 -14.79 6.95 11.03
N ASP A 42 -15.69 7.79 10.54
CA ASP A 42 -16.03 7.91 9.13
C ASP A 42 -15.12 8.89 8.38
N ALA A 43 -15.23 8.89 7.05
CA ALA A 43 -14.43 9.75 6.18
C ALA A 43 -14.79 11.24 6.34
N ALA A 44 -16.00 11.56 6.75
CA ALA A 44 -16.47 12.94 6.90
C ALA A 44 -15.89 13.62 8.15
N GLY A 45 -15.71 12.87 9.24
CA GLY A 45 -15.13 13.35 10.49
C GLY A 45 -13.60 13.33 10.55
N ARG A 46 -12.93 12.89 9.49
CA ARG A 46 -11.47 12.74 9.47
C ARG A 46 -10.73 14.08 9.53
N ASP A 47 -9.78 14.19 10.43
CA ASP A 47 -8.88 15.35 10.53
C ASP A 47 -7.72 15.24 9.52
N ARG A 48 -7.92 15.86 8.36
CA ARG A 48 -6.91 15.87 7.28
C ARG A 48 -5.69 16.74 7.61
N GLU A 49 -5.86 17.74 8.49
CA GLU A 49 -4.73 18.56 8.91
C GLU A 49 -3.81 17.81 9.87
N ALA A 50 -4.36 16.95 10.73
CA ALA A 50 -3.54 16.06 11.56
C ALA A 50 -2.69 15.11 10.69
N ASP A 51 -3.23 14.59 9.58
CA ASP A 51 -2.45 13.77 8.64
C ASP A 51 -1.32 14.55 7.96
N ARG A 52 -1.57 15.84 7.59
CA ARG A 52 -0.53 16.72 7.02
C ARG A 52 0.53 17.09 8.05
N ALA A 53 0.12 17.39 9.26
CA ALA A 53 1.03 17.70 10.36
C ALA A 53 1.93 16.50 10.70
N HIS A 54 1.37 15.30 10.67
CA HIS A 54 2.14 14.06 10.86
C HIS A 54 3.17 13.86 9.75
N LEU A 55 2.83 14.09 8.49
CA LEU A 55 3.81 14.09 7.41
C LEU A 55 4.86 15.19 7.60
N ALA A 56 4.45 16.43 7.90
CA ALA A 56 5.38 17.56 8.11
C ALA A 56 6.43 17.22 9.18
N ALA A 57 6.00 16.63 10.29
CA ALA A 57 6.91 16.18 11.35
C ALA A 57 7.96 15.15 10.87
N LEU A 58 7.60 14.30 9.91
CA LEU A 58 8.56 13.39 9.28
C LEU A 58 9.53 14.15 8.37
N LEU A 59 9.01 15.05 7.54
CA LEU A 59 9.83 15.86 6.62
C LEU A 59 10.85 16.72 7.37
N ASP A 60 10.44 17.36 8.48
CA ASP A 60 11.31 18.16 9.35
C ASP A 60 12.50 17.35 9.87
N ARG A 61 12.28 16.11 10.31
CA ARG A 61 13.36 15.24 10.81
C ARG A 61 14.46 14.96 9.80
N TYR A 62 14.06 14.95 8.52
CA TYR A 62 14.99 14.68 7.43
C TYR A 62 15.43 15.93 6.68
N GLY A 63 14.99 17.13 7.11
CA GLY A 63 15.27 18.38 6.41
C GLY A 63 14.73 18.42 4.99
N ALA A 64 13.64 17.70 4.74
CA ALA A 64 13.00 17.61 3.43
C ALA A 64 12.02 18.78 3.22
N PRO A 65 11.81 19.23 1.96
CA PRO A 65 10.85 20.30 1.67
C PRO A 65 9.43 19.91 2.09
N HIS A 66 8.68 20.88 2.63
CA HIS A 66 7.27 20.66 2.99
C HIS A 66 6.36 20.62 1.78
N LEU A 67 5.15 20.05 2.00
CA LEU A 67 4.08 20.12 1.00
C LEU A 67 3.60 21.57 0.79
N PRO A 68 3.13 21.89 -0.42
CA PRO A 68 2.27 23.05 -0.63
C PRO A 68 0.98 22.96 0.20
N PRO A 69 0.45 24.10 0.66
CA PRO A 69 -0.84 24.12 1.36
C PRO A 69 -1.95 23.45 0.55
N GLY A 70 -2.74 22.60 1.21
CA GLY A 70 -3.86 21.89 0.58
C GLY A 70 -3.48 20.70 -0.31
N ALA A 71 -2.20 20.40 -0.50
CA ALA A 71 -1.78 19.25 -1.27
C ALA A 71 -2.27 17.94 -0.64
N ASN A 72 -2.65 16.98 -1.50
CA ASN A 72 -3.12 15.66 -1.13
C ASN A 72 -2.11 14.55 -1.50
N HIS A 73 -0.96 14.91 -2.02
CA HIS A 73 0.16 14.01 -2.32
C HIS A 73 1.49 14.72 -2.15
N TYR A 74 2.52 13.95 -1.84
CA TYR A 74 3.91 14.38 -1.76
C TYR A 74 4.80 13.29 -2.35
N SER A 75 5.84 13.71 -3.06
CA SER A 75 6.93 12.82 -3.47
C SER A 75 8.26 13.56 -3.41
N GLY A 76 9.26 12.93 -2.80
CA GLY A 76 10.56 13.54 -2.64
C GLY A 76 11.56 12.65 -1.92
N THR A 77 12.82 13.05 -1.94
CA THR A 77 13.88 12.35 -1.22
C THR A 77 13.69 12.51 0.29
N LEU A 78 13.80 11.39 1.01
CA LEU A 78 13.76 11.33 2.47
C LEU A 78 14.96 10.49 2.97
N GLY A 79 15.97 11.16 3.50
CA GLY A 79 17.23 10.50 3.84
C GLY A 79 17.84 9.79 2.64
N ARG A 80 18.01 8.46 2.74
CA ARG A 80 18.53 7.62 1.64
C ARG A 80 17.44 7.02 0.73
N GLY A 81 16.18 7.32 1.01
CA GLY A 81 15.05 6.80 0.26
C GLY A 81 14.28 7.88 -0.49
N PHE A 82 13.29 7.42 -1.24
CA PHE A 82 12.31 8.28 -1.91
C PHE A 82 10.94 8.04 -1.31
N LEU A 83 10.38 9.07 -0.67
CA LEU A 83 9.05 9.03 -0.06
C LEU A 83 7.98 9.37 -1.11
N LYS A 84 6.94 8.56 -1.14
CA LYS A 84 5.66 8.87 -1.74
C LYS A 84 4.58 8.85 -0.65
N TRP A 85 3.91 9.97 -0.44
CA TRP A 85 2.78 10.09 0.47
C TRP A 85 1.53 10.48 -0.30
N GLU A 86 0.41 9.84 0.01
CA GLU A 86 -0.86 10.10 -0.64
C GLU A 86 -1.99 10.15 0.39
N MET A 87 -2.80 11.18 0.30
CA MET A 87 -4.03 11.32 1.08
C MET A 87 -5.20 10.82 0.23
N HIS A 88 -5.84 9.78 0.71
CA HIS A 88 -7.09 9.24 0.16
C HIS A 88 -8.30 9.77 0.93
N THR A 89 -9.50 9.41 0.53
CA THR A 89 -10.72 9.86 1.23
C THR A 89 -10.76 9.38 2.68
N GLU A 90 -10.36 8.12 2.95
CA GLU A 90 -10.50 7.49 4.27
C GLU A 90 -9.18 7.23 5.00
N PHE A 91 -8.04 7.28 4.30
CA PHE A 91 -6.73 6.92 4.85
C PHE A 91 -5.61 7.72 4.19
N VAL A 92 -4.42 7.63 4.74
CA VAL A 92 -3.17 8.10 4.11
C VAL A 92 -2.23 6.95 3.89
N THR A 93 -1.38 7.06 2.87
CA THR A 93 -0.30 6.10 2.63
C THR A 93 1.06 6.77 2.66
N TYR A 94 2.02 6.07 3.22
CA TYR A 94 3.45 6.39 3.20
C TYR A 94 4.16 5.24 2.52
N THR A 95 4.84 5.49 1.41
CA THR A 95 5.65 4.48 0.73
C THR A 95 7.07 5.01 0.58
N ILE A 96 8.04 4.29 1.14
CA ILE A 96 9.46 4.57 0.97
C ILE A 96 10.07 3.55 0.02
N PHE A 97 10.76 4.04 -0.99
CA PHE A 97 11.55 3.24 -1.92
C PHE A 97 13.03 3.40 -1.58
N LEU A 98 13.75 2.28 -1.54
CA LEU A 98 15.17 2.21 -1.18
C LEU A 98 15.91 1.35 -2.20
N ASP A 99 17.09 1.77 -2.59
CA ASP A 99 17.97 0.99 -3.44
C ASP A 99 18.47 -0.28 -2.74
N GLY A 100 18.70 -1.33 -3.53
CA GLY A 100 19.16 -2.63 -3.05
C GLY A 100 18.11 -3.38 -2.22
N THR A 101 18.44 -4.60 -1.84
CA THR A 101 17.61 -5.47 -1.00
C THR A 101 18.19 -5.63 0.38
N ALA A 102 17.34 -5.93 1.37
CA ALA A 102 17.76 -6.18 2.75
C ALA A 102 18.27 -7.61 2.93
N HIS A 103 19.19 -7.81 3.87
CA HIS A 103 19.62 -9.11 4.38
C HIS A 103 19.59 -9.08 5.91
N PRO A 104 18.91 -10.05 6.57
CA PRO A 104 18.02 -11.07 5.98
C PRO A 104 16.88 -10.47 5.14
N PRO A 105 16.25 -11.25 4.25
CA PRO A 105 15.11 -10.77 3.48
C PRO A 105 14.02 -10.19 4.37
N PHE A 106 13.43 -9.06 3.93
CA PHE A 106 12.38 -8.33 4.67
C PHE A 106 12.78 -7.83 6.06
N SER A 107 14.09 -7.76 6.37
CA SER A 107 14.55 -7.29 7.68
C SER A 107 14.41 -5.79 7.86
N GLY A 108 13.97 -5.43 8.97
CA GLY A 108 14.08 -4.37 9.97
C GLY A 108 14.38 -2.93 9.62
N GLU A 109 14.10 -2.43 8.41
CA GLU A 109 14.37 -1.01 8.11
C GLU A 109 13.21 -0.07 8.40
N MET A 110 12.02 -0.61 8.72
CA MET A 110 10.84 0.21 9.03
C MET A 110 11.15 1.22 10.14
N SER A 111 11.75 0.76 11.24
CA SER A 111 12.08 1.60 12.40
C SER A 111 13.24 2.58 12.17
N THR A 112 14.10 2.33 11.18
CA THR A 112 15.20 3.26 10.84
C THR A 112 14.72 4.42 9.99
N ILE A 113 13.66 4.24 9.22
CA ILE A 113 13.12 5.27 8.32
C ILE A 113 11.90 5.94 8.92
N PHE A 114 11.03 5.16 9.57
CA PHE A 114 9.90 5.65 10.34
C PHE A 114 10.22 5.55 11.83
N PRO A 115 10.71 6.63 12.48
CA PRO A 115 11.11 6.60 13.88
C PRO A 115 9.94 6.18 14.78
N GLN A 116 10.22 5.40 15.81
CA GLN A 116 9.19 4.81 16.68
C GLN A 116 8.33 5.86 17.37
N ASP A 117 8.91 6.97 17.79
CA ASP A 117 8.17 8.09 18.40
C ASP A 117 7.25 8.79 17.37
N TRP A 118 7.68 8.90 16.11
CA TRP A 118 6.85 9.41 15.03
C TRP A 118 5.70 8.44 14.72
N LEU A 119 5.97 7.13 14.63
CA LEU A 119 4.92 6.12 14.47
C LEU A 119 3.89 6.16 15.61
N SER A 120 4.37 6.31 16.85
CA SER A 120 3.49 6.41 18.04
C SER A 120 2.64 7.67 18.08
N ALA A 121 3.07 8.76 17.43
CA ALA A 121 2.34 10.02 17.31
C ALA A 121 1.35 10.04 16.13
N SER A 122 1.16 8.91 15.42
CA SER A 122 0.24 8.82 14.29
C SER A 122 -1.19 9.16 14.69
N PRO A 123 -1.89 10.02 13.93
CA PRO A 123 -3.30 10.31 14.16
C PRO A 123 -4.22 9.14 13.78
N GLY A 124 -3.70 8.17 13.03
CA GLY A 124 -4.42 6.99 12.56
C GLY A 124 -3.80 5.68 13.01
N LYS A 125 -4.57 4.60 12.89
CA LYS A 125 -4.13 3.24 13.13
C LYS A 125 -3.70 2.56 11.84
N VAL A 126 -2.77 1.62 11.92
CA VAL A 126 -2.29 0.85 10.77
C VAL A 126 -3.41 -0.05 10.24
N VAL A 127 -3.73 0.10 8.97
CA VAL A 127 -4.60 -0.80 8.20
C VAL A 127 -3.77 -1.76 7.37
N THR A 128 -2.69 -1.25 6.79
CA THR A 128 -1.74 -2.05 6.00
C THR A 128 -0.32 -1.63 6.35
N SER A 129 0.52 -2.63 6.58
CA SER A 129 1.97 -2.47 6.60
C SER A 129 2.56 -3.55 5.72
N ALA A 130 3.24 -3.14 4.63
CA ALA A 130 3.75 -4.07 3.64
C ALA A 130 5.22 -3.82 3.33
N LEU A 131 5.97 -4.92 3.19
CA LEU A 131 7.35 -4.92 2.71
C LEU A 131 7.38 -5.55 1.33
N VAL A 132 7.98 -4.84 0.37
CA VAL A 132 8.14 -5.35 -0.99
C VAL A 132 9.62 -5.46 -1.31
N ARG A 133 10.03 -6.67 -1.66
CA ARG A 133 11.36 -6.97 -2.19
C ARG A 133 11.28 -7.02 -3.71
N ILE A 134 12.09 -6.25 -4.40
CA ILE A 134 12.15 -6.18 -5.85
C ILE A 134 13.50 -6.70 -6.30
N GLU A 135 13.50 -7.84 -6.99
CA GLU A 135 14.71 -8.52 -7.47
C GLU A 135 14.78 -8.49 -9.00
N LYS A 136 16.00 -8.52 -9.51
CA LYS A 136 16.26 -8.78 -10.92
C LYS A 136 16.54 -10.25 -11.09
N VAL A 137 15.79 -10.94 -11.96
CA VAL A 137 15.96 -12.37 -12.25
C VAL A 137 16.23 -12.56 -13.74
N GLU A 138 17.22 -13.36 -14.09
CA GLU A 138 17.62 -13.48 -15.50
C GLU A 138 16.80 -14.48 -16.29
N THR A 139 16.40 -15.66 -15.78
CA THR A 139 15.69 -16.66 -16.59
C THR A 139 14.82 -17.67 -15.85
N ALA A 140 15.13 -18.13 -14.66
CA ALA A 140 14.43 -19.27 -14.04
C ALA A 140 13.86 -18.90 -12.67
N LEU A 141 12.53 -18.99 -12.57
CA LEU A 141 11.81 -18.86 -11.29
C LEU A 141 12.00 -20.09 -10.39
N GLU A 142 12.30 -21.23 -10.99
CA GLU A 142 12.30 -22.51 -10.30
C GLU A 142 13.26 -22.60 -9.11
N PRO A 143 14.53 -22.13 -9.18
CA PRO A 143 15.40 -22.07 -8.02
C PRO A 143 14.86 -21.16 -6.91
N MET A 144 14.28 -20.02 -7.26
CA MET A 144 13.69 -19.11 -6.27
C MET A 144 12.48 -19.73 -5.58
N LEU A 145 11.62 -20.42 -6.33
CA LEU A 145 10.46 -21.10 -5.78
C LEU A 145 10.84 -22.20 -4.80
N LEU A 146 11.91 -22.94 -5.09
CA LEU A 146 12.32 -24.10 -4.29
C LEU A 146 13.24 -23.73 -3.12
N GLU A 147 14.11 -22.76 -3.29
CA GLU A 147 15.17 -22.44 -2.33
C GLU A 147 14.87 -21.19 -1.49
N GLN A 148 14.33 -20.12 -2.10
CA GLN A 148 14.19 -18.82 -1.44
C GLN A 148 12.78 -18.58 -0.93
N PHE A 149 11.74 -18.94 -1.67
CA PHE A 149 10.36 -18.66 -1.24
C PHE A 149 9.96 -19.38 0.04
N PRO A 150 10.45 -20.59 0.38
CA PRO A 150 10.23 -21.18 1.69
C PRO A 150 10.76 -20.37 2.86
N GLU A 151 11.82 -19.58 2.64
CA GLU A 151 12.37 -18.67 3.66
C GLU A 151 11.62 -17.34 3.72
N TRP A 152 10.97 -16.94 2.62
CA TRP A 152 10.31 -15.65 2.49
C TRP A 152 8.84 -15.69 2.86
N PHE A 153 8.17 -16.80 2.63
CA PHE A 153 6.71 -16.92 2.66
C PHE A 153 6.24 -18.21 3.32
N VAL A 154 5.00 -18.17 3.79
CA VAL A 154 4.27 -19.36 4.22
C VAL A 154 3.69 -20.04 3.00
N LEU A 155 4.25 -21.19 2.60
CA LEU A 155 3.98 -21.84 1.32
C LEU A 155 2.51 -22.24 1.12
N GLU A 156 1.79 -22.61 2.20
CA GLU A 156 0.38 -23.03 2.13
C GLU A 156 -0.55 -21.90 1.64
N SER A 157 -0.15 -20.64 1.81
CA SER A 157 -0.92 -19.48 1.38
C SER A 157 -0.23 -18.68 0.27
N LEU A 158 0.91 -19.16 -0.23
CA LEU A 158 1.68 -18.49 -1.27
C LEU A 158 0.89 -18.40 -2.58
N ALA A 159 0.74 -17.20 -3.09
CA ALA A 159 0.25 -16.93 -4.43
C ALA A 159 1.39 -16.36 -5.28
N VAL A 160 1.53 -16.91 -6.48
CA VAL A 160 2.54 -16.50 -7.47
C VAL A 160 1.85 -16.24 -8.81
N ALA A 161 2.08 -15.07 -9.39
CA ALA A 161 1.48 -14.69 -10.67
C ALA A 161 2.50 -14.03 -11.61
N LYS A 162 2.51 -14.46 -12.86
CA LYS A 162 3.18 -13.73 -13.95
C LYS A 162 2.31 -12.57 -14.39
N VAL A 163 2.89 -11.40 -14.50
CA VAL A 163 2.18 -10.16 -14.87
C VAL A 163 2.88 -9.45 -16.03
N VAL A 164 2.12 -8.62 -16.73
CA VAL A 164 2.62 -7.77 -17.82
C VAL A 164 3.37 -8.60 -18.87
N ASP A 165 2.67 -9.54 -19.51
CA ASP A 165 3.22 -10.44 -20.53
C ASP A 165 4.46 -11.22 -20.06
N ALA A 166 4.47 -11.58 -18.76
CA ALA A 166 5.56 -12.27 -18.08
C ALA A 166 6.87 -11.46 -17.91
N GLU A 167 6.82 -10.14 -18.05
CA GLU A 167 7.96 -9.26 -17.76
C GLU A 167 8.26 -9.15 -16.25
N ALA A 168 7.31 -9.52 -15.40
CA ALA A 168 7.53 -9.64 -13.97
C ALA A 168 6.72 -10.79 -13.37
N VAL A 169 7.16 -11.25 -12.19
CA VAL A 169 6.43 -12.17 -11.33
C VAL A 169 6.20 -11.52 -10.00
N ILE A 170 4.97 -11.64 -9.49
CA ILE A 170 4.60 -11.19 -8.15
C ILE A 170 4.39 -12.44 -7.30
N ALA A 171 4.92 -12.42 -6.08
CA ALA A 171 4.70 -13.44 -5.07
C ALA A 171 4.32 -12.79 -3.74
N GLY A 172 3.43 -13.43 -2.97
CA GLY A 172 3.03 -13.02 -1.63
C GLY A 172 2.14 -14.05 -0.98
N ASP A 173 2.21 -14.15 0.34
CA ASP A 173 1.40 -15.10 1.13
C ASP A 173 0.19 -14.45 1.81
N PHE A 174 0.07 -13.12 1.74
CA PHE A 174 -1.02 -12.33 2.34
C PHE A 174 -1.16 -12.52 3.85
N ARG A 175 -0.12 -13.00 4.51
CA ARG A 175 -0.05 -13.16 5.97
C ARG A 175 0.69 -12.00 6.60
N ILE A 176 0.22 -11.61 7.77
CA ILE A 176 0.93 -10.65 8.62
C ILE A 176 1.97 -11.46 9.41
N ASP A 177 3.24 -11.07 9.31
CA ASP A 177 4.33 -11.68 10.04
C ASP A 177 4.37 -11.25 11.52
N GLU A 178 5.31 -11.79 12.27
CA GLU A 178 5.50 -11.48 13.69
C GLU A 178 5.82 -10.00 14.00
N ASN A 179 6.27 -9.26 12.99
CA ASN A 179 6.57 -7.83 13.07
C ASN A 179 5.41 -6.95 12.60
N GLY A 180 4.29 -7.54 12.19
CA GLY A 180 3.10 -6.83 11.75
C GLY A 180 3.08 -6.43 10.28
N HIS A 181 3.88 -7.07 9.42
CA HIS A 181 4.01 -6.75 8.00
C HIS A 181 3.48 -7.88 7.10
N THR A 182 2.78 -7.52 6.03
CA THR A 182 2.62 -8.40 4.87
C THR A 182 3.86 -8.29 3.96
N ARG A 183 4.20 -9.39 3.28
CA ARG A 183 5.42 -9.47 2.47
C ARG A 183 5.09 -9.79 1.02
N PHE A 184 5.77 -9.11 0.10
CA PHE A 184 5.65 -9.32 -1.33
C PHE A 184 7.02 -9.35 -1.99
N ALA A 185 7.17 -10.18 -3.01
CA ALA A 185 8.30 -10.13 -3.92
C ALA A 185 7.84 -9.75 -5.32
N VAL A 186 8.60 -8.90 -5.99
CA VAL A 186 8.44 -8.58 -7.41
C VAL A 186 9.74 -8.95 -8.11
N LEU A 187 9.67 -9.97 -8.97
CA LEU A 187 10.81 -10.48 -9.71
C LEU A 187 10.74 -9.90 -11.12
N ALA A 188 11.67 -9.00 -11.42
CA ALA A 188 11.73 -8.27 -12.68
C ALA A 188 12.66 -8.96 -13.66
N VAL A 189 12.18 -9.26 -14.86
CA VAL A 189 13.02 -9.81 -15.93
C VAL A 189 13.88 -8.70 -16.60
N PRO A 190 14.98 -9.07 -17.27
CA PRO A 190 15.79 -8.10 -18.00
C PRO A 190 14.97 -7.38 -19.08
N GLY A 191 15.16 -6.06 -19.16
CA GLY A 191 14.48 -5.22 -20.16
C GLY A 191 13.20 -4.56 -19.70
N ILE A 192 12.66 -4.89 -18.52
CA ILE A 192 11.52 -4.15 -17.97
C ILE A 192 11.88 -2.68 -17.74
N GLY A 193 11.06 -1.77 -18.25
CA GLY A 193 11.28 -0.34 -18.07
C GLY A 193 11.02 0.13 -16.63
N HIS A 194 11.77 1.12 -16.13
CA HIS A 194 11.71 1.63 -14.77
C HIS A 194 10.30 2.09 -14.36
N ARG A 195 9.58 2.77 -15.25
CA ARG A 195 8.18 3.20 -15.03
C ARG A 195 7.23 2.02 -14.96
N ARG A 196 7.45 0.99 -15.77
CA ARG A 196 6.61 -0.22 -15.78
C ARG A 196 6.80 -0.99 -14.47
N LEU A 197 8.04 -1.15 -13.99
CA LEU A 197 8.34 -1.76 -12.71
C LEU A 197 7.68 -0.98 -11.56
N GLY A 198 7.83 0.35 -11.54
CA GLY A 198 7.17 1.20 -10.55
C GLY A 198 5.66 1.06 -10.53
N ARG A 199 5.04 0.94 -11.71
CA ARG A 199 3.58 0.70 -11.83
C ARG A 199 3.17 -0.65 -11.23
N ILE A 200 3.96 -1.71 -11.47
CA ILE A 200 3.69 -3.04 -10.91
C ILE A 200 3.74 -2.98 -9.38
N VAL A 201 4.80 -2.41 -8.80
CA VAL A 201 4.95 -2.29 -7.35
C VAL A 201 3.81 -1.47 -6.76
N GLN A 202 3.46 -0.33 -7.36
CA GLN A 202 2.34 0.48 -6.90
C GLN A 202 1.03 -0.31 -6.93
N ARG A 203 0.75 -1.08 -7.98
CA ARG A 203 -0.47 -1.92 -8.06
C ARG A 203 -0.53 -3.00 -6.99
N VAL A 204 0.59 -3.63 -6.66
CA VAL A 204 0.67 -4.59 -5.55
C VAL A 204 0.27 -3.92 -4.23
N LEU A 205 0.83 -2.75 -3.94
CA LEU A 205 0.53 -1.99 -2.72
C LEU A 205 -0.90 -1.47 -2.69
N GLU A 206 -1.43 -0.98 -3.80
CA GLU A 206 -2.84 -0.57 -3.93
C GLU A 206 -3.79 -1.74 -3.66
N VAL A 207 -3.55 -2.89 -4.31
CA VAL A 207 -4.38 -4.11 -4.11
C VAL A 207 -4.36 -4.52 -2.65
N GLU A 208 -3.19 -4.58 -2.01
CA GLU A 208 -3.08 -4.94 -0.60
C GLU A 208 -3.80 -3.96 0.32
N THR A 209 -3.63 -2.66 0.07
CA THR A 209 -4.29 -1.62 0.86
C THR A 209 -5.80 -1.69 0.75
N TYR A 210 -6.34 -1.76 -0.48
CA TYR A 210 -7.78 -1.82 -0.67
C TYR A 210 -8.39 -3.15 -0.22
N ARG A 211 -7.65 -4.27 -0.34
CA ARG A 211 -8.03 -5.55 0.26
C ARG A 211 -8.19 -5.42 1.78
N SER A 212 -7.20 -4.83 2.45
CA SER A 212 -7.23 -4.62 3.90
C SER A 212 -8.36 -3.67 4.31
N MET A 213 -8.56 -2.57 3.58
CA MET A 213 -9.67 -1.64 3.80
C MET A 213 -11.03 -2.33 3.66
N SER A 214 -11.22 -3.15 2.63
CA SER A 214 -12.46 -3.89 2.41
C SER A 214 -12.75 -4.88 3.55
N LEU A 215 -11.72 -5.52 4.10
CA LEU A 215 -11.87 -6.46 5.20
C LEU A 215 -12.31 -5.79 6.51
N LEU A 216 -12.13 -4.48 6.69
CA LEU A 216 -12.63 -3.75 7.87
C LEU A 216 -14.16 -3.79 7.96
N THR A 217 -14.87 -4.00 6.87
CA THR A 217 -16.33 -4.11 6.85
C THR A 217 -16.83 -5.48 7.30
N LEU A 218 -15.99 -6.52 7.26
CA LEU A 218 -16.38 -7.90 7.54
C LEU A 218 -16.92 -8.12 8.96
N PRO A 219 -16.34 -7.57 10.05
CA PRO A 219 -16.92 -7.68 11.38
C PRO A 219 -18.32 -7.08 11.47
N VAL A 220 -18.55 -5.92 10.85
CA VAL A 220 -19.86 -5.24 10.81
C VAL A 220 -20.87 -6.09 10.04
N ALA A 221 -20.49 -6.60 8.87
CA ALA A 221 -21.36 -7.47 8.08
C ALA A 221 -21.77 -8.75 8.86
N ARG A 222 -20.82 -9.37 9.58
CA ARG A 222 -21.12 -10.54 10.44
C ARG A 222 -22.06 -10.21 11.59
N GLN A 223 -21.88 -9.06 12.24
CA GLN A 223 -22.76 -8.60 13.30
C GLN A 223 -24.18 -8.36 12.79
N VAL A 224 -24.34 -7.68 11.65
CA VAL A 224 -25.63 -7.42 11.01
C VAL A 224 -26.30 -8.72 10.59
N ALA A 225 -25.58 -9.64 9.96
CA ALA A 225 -26.11 -10.96 9.57
C ALA A 225 -26.65 -11.73 10.78
N GLY A 226 -25.95 -11.72 11.92
CA GLY A 226 -26.41 -12.32 13.17
C GLY A 226 -27.69 -11.67 13.74
N ALA A 227 -27.80 -10.34 13.63
CA ALA A 227 -29.01 -9.61 14.06
C ALA A 227 -30.22 -9.93 13.15
N VAL A 228 -30.00 -9.94 11.83
CA VAL A 228 -31.07 -10.32 10.86
C VAL A 228 -31.56 -11.74 11.12
N ALA A 229 -30.63 -12.71 11.24
CA ALA A 229 -31.02 -14.10 11.50
C ALA A 229 -31.78 -14.30 12.84
N ARG A 230 -31.55 -13.44 13.84
CA ARG A 230 -32.31 -13.43 15.07
C ARG A 230 -33.72 -12.88 14.85
N LEU A 231 -33.85 -11.74 14.17
CA LEU A 231 -35.15 -11.13 13.85
C LEU A 231 -36.01 -12.05 12.98
N ASP A 232 -35.46 -12.77 12.02
CA ASP A 232 -36.17 -13.74 11.20
C ASP A 232 -36.78 -14.87 12.05
N ARG A 233 -36.05 -15.38 13.06
CA ARG A 233 -36.57 -16.39 13.98
C ARG A 233 -37.68 -15.83 14.83
N GLU A 234 -37.51 -14.64 15.41
CA GLU A 234 -38.54 -13.99 16.24
C GLU A 234 -39.82 -13.73 15.43
N LEU A 235 -39.67 -13.31 14.16
CA LEU A 235 -40.82 -13.10 13.26
C LEU A 235 -41.54 -14.41 12.93
N ALA A 236 -40.80 -15.50 12.70
CA ALA A 236 -41.40 -16.82 12.44
C ALA A 236 -42.16 -17.40 13.63
N GLU A 237 -41.88 -16.97 14.87
CA GLU A 237 -42.59 -17.39 16.07
C GLU A 237 -43.93 -16.62 16.29
N VAL A 238 -44.10 -15.49 15.57
CA VAL A 238 -45.30 -14.63 15.70
C VAL A 238 -46.36 -14.96 14.64
N VAL A 239 -45.99 -15.70 13.61
CA VAL A 239 -46.86 -16.17 12.52
C VAL A 239 -47.32 -17.60 12.77
#